data_be546c9973b21706d56c19dc4d9a4721
#
_entry.id   be546c9973b21706d56c19dc4d9a4721
#
_cell.length_a   1.000
_cell.length_b   1.000
_cell.length_c   1.000
_cell.angle_alpha   90.00
_cell.angle_beta   90.00
_cell.angle_gamma   90.00
#
_symmetry.space_group_name_H-M   'P 1'
#
loop_
_entity.id
_entity.type
_entity.pdbx_description
1 polymer ?
#
loop_
_entity_poly.entity_id
_entity_poly.type
_entity_poly.pdbx_seq_one_letter_code
_entity_poly.pdbx_strand_id
1 'polypeptide(L)'
;MTVSPLAGKPAPESILANIPRLMTEYYALEPDPAIAVQRVAFGTSGHRGTSHEGSFNEEHILAITQAICLYRRENGIDGPLFLGIDTHALSESAFASALEVLAANDVEVMIDDRDGYTPTPVVSHAILSYNLGKAQGLADGIVITPSHNPPEDGGIKYDPPTGGPADASITGWIQDKANGFLMDGLKGITRIPFANAKNAATTHRHNYMDAYIGDLATVIDLDAIRGADLKLGVDPLGGAGVRYWPMIAERYRIPLTVVNDVVDATFRFMTVDWDGKIRMDCSSPYAMQRLIVLKDRFDVAWACDPDHDRHGIVAKSSGLLNPNHYLAAAISYLFTHRSDWPATAAVGKTVVSSSMIDRVTARIGRTLKEVPVGFKWFVDGLVNGSLGFGGEESAGASFLRRDGSVWTTDKDGIIMGLLAAEMTAVTGKDPGELYRELTHDLGDPVYERIDAPATPEQKKILARLSAADIKESELAGEKIVNILTTAPGSTNPIGGLKVVTENGWFAARPSGTEEVYKLYAESFLGADHLKRIQAEAQGILQRAFGKK
;
A
#
# COMPACT_ATOMS: atom_id res chain seq x y z
N MET A 1 9.28 1.16 -21.32
CA MET A 1 10.17 2.30 -20.88
C MET A 1 11.60 1.80 -20.81
N THR A 2 12.59 2.65 -21.04
CA THR A 2 14.01 2.26 -20.98
C THR A 2 14.47 2.30 -19.52
N VAL A 3 15.09 1.22 -19.04
CA VAL A 3 15.65 1.16 -17.69
C VAL A 3 16.82 2.15 -17.59
N SER A 4 16.87 2.91 -16.48
CA SER A 4 17.93 3.89 -16.23
C SER A 4 19.31 3.23 -16.13
N PRO A 5 20.38 3.87 -16.67
CA PRO A 5 21.75 3.39 -16.46
C PRO A 5 22.20 3.36 -14.99
N LEU A 6 21.50 4.06 -14.10
CA LEU A 6 21.74 4.08 -12.66
C LEU A 6 20.98 2.99 -11.90
N ALA A 7 20.03 2.32 -12.53
CA ALA A 7 19.18 1.32 -11.87
C ALA A 7 20.03 0.23 -11.16
N GLY A 8 19.70 -0.02 -9.91
CA GLY A 8 20.40 -0.98 -9.05
C GLY A 8 21.77 -0.53 -8.51
N LYS A 9 22.19 0.69 -8.83
CA LYS A 9 23.45 1.27 -8.32
C LYS A 9 23.20 2.20 -7.14
N PRO A 10 24.20 2.40 -6.24
CA PRO A 10 24.10 3.42 -5.19
C PRO A 10 23.76 4.79 -5.77
N ALA A 11 22.90 5.53 -5.08
CA ALA A 11 22.48 6.86 -5.50
C ALA A 11 23.66 7.84 -5.52
N PRO A 12 23.98 8.47 -6.66
CA PRO A 12 25.01 9.50 -6.70
C PRO A 12 24.50 10.79 -6.02
N GLU A 13 25.43 11.58 -5.48
CA GLU A 13 25.12 12.82 -4.75
C GLU A 13 24.27 13.80 -5.59
N SER A 14 24.44 13.79 -6.91
CA SER A 14 23.75 14.70 -7.84
C SER A 14 22.24 14.49 -7.94
N ILE A 15 21.70 13.36 -7.48
CA ILE A 15 20.25 13.07 -7.48
C ILE A 15 19.63 13.12 -6.08
N LEU A 16 20.42 13.42 -5.04
CA LEU A 16 19.89 13.52 -3.69
C LEU A 16 19.00 14.76 -3.55
N ALA A 17 17.88 14.60 -2.86
CA ALA A 17 16.97 15.70 -2.58
C ALA A 17 17.66 16.81 -1.77
N ASN A 18 17.45 18.06 -2.16
CA ASN A 18 17.90 19.23 -1.40
C ASN A 18 16.88 19.54 -0.30
N ILE A 19 17.03 18.90 0.86
CA ILE A 19 16.07 19.01 1.96
C ILE A 19 15.86 20.47 2.43
N PRO A 20 16.90 21.31 2.66
CA PRO A 20 16.68 22.70 3.05
C PRO A 20 15.80 23.48 2.05
N ARG A 21 16.02 23.28 0.75
CA ARG A 21 15.24 23.93 -0.30
C ARG A 21 13.80 23.40 -0.30
N LEU A 22 13.62 22.09 -0.24
CA LEU A 22 12.32 21.42 -0.20
C LEU A 22 11.46 21.96 0.96
N MET A 23 12.05 22.09 2.15
CA MET A 23 11.41 22.62 3.35
C MET A 23 11.07 24.10 3.23
N THR A 24 11.96 24.89 2.62
CA THR A 24 11.71 26.32 2.37
C THR A 24 10.51 26.49 1.43
N GLU A 25 10.48 25.73 0.35
CA GLU A 25 9.40 25.79 -0.65
C GLU A 25 8.06 25.29 -0.10
N TYR A 26 8.06 24.35 0.87
CA TYR A 26 6.85 23.92 1.56
C TYR A 26 6.09 25.07 2.22
N TYR A 27 6.82 26.01 2.84
CA TYR A 27 6.23 27.15 3.54
C TYR A 27 6.13 28.42 2.69
N ALA A 28 6.95 28.56 1.64
CA ALA A 28 7.09 29.80 0.90
C ALA A 28 6.38 29.82 -0.46
N LEU A 29 6.06 28.64 -1.02
CA LEU A 29 5.32 28.55 -2.28
C LEU A 29 3.83 28.32 -2.00
N GLU A 30 3.01 29.23 -2.51
CA GLU A 30 1.55 29.13 -2.47
C GLU A 30 1.08 28.37 -3.73
N PRO A 31 0.24 27.34 -3.60
CA PRO A 31 -0.31 26.62 -4.76
C PRO A 31 -1.32 27.51 -5.49
N ASP A 32 -1.27 27.50 -6.82
CA ASP A 32 -2.27 28.15 -7.67
C ASP A 32 -3.40 27.14 -8.00
N PRO A 33 -4.59 27.27 -7.40
CA PRO A 33 -5.70 26.35 -7.65
C PRO A 33 -6.29 26.45 -9.08
N ALA A 34 -5.85 27.42 -9.90
CA ALA A 34 -6.18 27.45 -11.33
C ALA A 34 -5.40 26.37 -12.10
N ILE A 35 -4.22 25.98 -11.60
CA ILE A 35 -3.37 24.94 -12.16
C ILE A 35 -3.78 23.57 -11.62
N ALA A 36 -4.24 22.69 -12.50
CA ALA A 36 -4.84 21.40 -12.10
C ALA A 36 -3.91 20.51 -11.25
N VAL A 37 -2.60 20.49 -11.56
CA VAL A 37 -1.60 19.68 -10.84
C VAL A 37 -1.25 20.23 -9.46
N GLN A 38 -1.63 21.48 -9.17
CA GLN A 38 -1.44 22.13 -7.88
C GLN A 38 -2.70 22.09 -7.00
N ARG A 39 -3.72 21.35 -7.40
CA ARG A 39 -4.91 21.10 -6.60
C ARG A 39 -4.73 19.90 -5.69
N VAL A 40 -5.52 19.87 -4.61
CA VAL A 40 -5.70 18.62 -3.88
C VAL A 40 -6.32 17.57 -4.78
N ALA A 41 -5.66 16.42 -4.90
CA ALA A 41 -6.15 15.28 -5.65
C ALA A 41 -5.86 13.99 -4.88
N PHE A 42 -6.92 13.32 -4.41
CA PHE A 42 -6.77 12.03 -3.75
C PHE A 42 -6.66 10.92 -4.81
N GLY A 43 -5.51 10.24 -4.80
CA GLY A 43 -5.28 9.03 -5.58
C GLY A 43 -5.92 7.79 -4.94
N THR A 44 -5.34 6.62 -5.20
CA THR A 44 -5.81 5.35 -4.61
C THR A 44 -5.69 5.33 -3.08
N SER A 45 -4.67 6.03 -2.54
CA SER A 45 -4.42 6.10 -1.09
C SER A 45 -3.81 7.45 -0.73
N GLY A 46 -4.64 8.49 -0.60
CA GLY A 46 -4.22 9.82 -0.15
C GLY A 46 -3.85 10.80 -1.26
N HIS A 47 -3.62 12.05 -0.85
CA HIS A 47 -3.04 13.11 -1.68
C HIS A 47 -1.53 13.06 -1.57
N ARG A 48 -0.82 13.14 -2.70
CA ARG A 48 0.64 13.13 -2.80
C ARG A 48 1.14 14.18 -3.76
N GLY A 49 2.33 14.69 -3.53
CA GLY A 49 2.98 15.67 -4.38
C GLY A 49 4.31 16.13 -3.80
N THR A 50 4.88 17.18 -4.38
CA THR A 50 6.14 17.78 -3.90
C THR A 50 6.00 19.29 -3.76
N SER A 51 6.72 19.88 -2.81
CA SER A 51 6.72 21.34 -2.65
C SER A 51 7.37 22.05 -3.83
N HIS A 52 8.31 21.40 -4.54
CA HIS A 52 8.95 21.95 -5.74
C HIS A 52 7.97 22.30 -6.87
N GLU A 53 6.86 21.56 -6.98
CA GLU A 53 5.84 21.74 -8.02
C GLU A 53 4.59 22.47 -7.53
N GLY A 54 4.58 22.89 -6.25
CA GLY A 54 3.40 23.49 -5.63
C GLY A 54 2.23 22.50 -5.52
N SER A 55 2.53 21.20 -5.41
CA SER A 55 1.53 20.14 -5.31
C SER A 55 1.45 19.48 -3.93
N PHE A 56 2.38 19.83 -3.00
CA PHE A 56 2.34 19.44 -1.59
C PHE A 56 3.02 20.52 -0.74
N ASN A 57 2.28 21.52 -0.33
CA ASN A 57 2.74 22.68 0.44
C ASN A 57 1.91 22.84 1.71
N GLU A 58 2.28 23.76 2.60
CA GLU A 58 1.56 24.01 3.86
C GLU A 58 0.05 24.22 3.62
N GLU A 59 -0.32 25.01 2.62
CA GLU A 59 -1.73 25.34 2.34
C GLU A 59 -2.56 24.10 1.99
N HIS A 60 -1.98 23.10 1.31
CA HIS A 60 -2.67 21.82 1.06
C HIS A 60 -3.00 21.11 2.37
N ILE A 61 -2.04 21.05 3.29
CA ILE A 61 -2.22 20.37 4.58
C ILE A 61 -3.22 21.10 5.45
N LEU A 62 -3.16 22.43 5.49
CA LEU A 62 -4.16 23.23 6.21
C LEU A 62 -5.56 22.99 5.66
N ALA A 63 -5.72 23.02 4.33
CA ALA A 63 -7.01 22.84 3.66
C ALA A 63 -7.57 21.42 3.84
N ILE A 64 -6.74 20.38 3.64
CA ILE A 64 -7.14 18.97 3.81
C ILE A 64 -7.52 18.71 5.27
N THR A 65 -6.72 19.16 6.23
CA THR A 65 -6.98 18.91 7.65
C THR A 65 -8.25 19.62 8.12
N GLN A 66 -8.48 20.87 7.67
CA GLN A 66 -9.73 21.57 7.97
C GLN A 66 -10.94 20.85 7.35
N ALA A 67 -10.80 20.34 6.11
CA ALA A 67 -11.85 19.55 5.48
C ALA A 67 -12.15 18.27 6.28
N ILE A 68 -11.13 17.57 6.78
CA ILE A 68 -11.29 16.40 7.66
C ILE A 68 -12.02 16.79 8.96
N CYS A 69 -11.66 17.90 9.61
CA CYS A 69 -12.37 18.38 10.81
C CYS A 69 -13.86 18.61 10.54
N LEU A 70 -14.19 19.19 9.38
CA LEU A 70 -15.59 19.38 8.98
C LEU A 70 -16.30 18.06 8.68
N TYR A 71 -15.63 17.15 7.95
CA TYR A 71 -16.16 15.82 7.65
C TYR A 71 -16.50 15.05 8.94
N ARG A 72 -15.57 15.03 9.91
CA ARG A 72 -15.79 14.41 11.22
C ARG A 72 -17.04 14.95 11.90
N ARG A 73 -17.18 16.29 11.94
CA ARG A 73 -18.33 16.96 12.56
C ARG A 73 -19.65 16.61 11.87
N GLU A 74 -19.68 16.62 10.53
CA GLU A 74 -20.87 16.29 9.75
C GLU A 74 -21.29 14.82 9.87
N ASN A 75 -20.33 13.92 10.14
CA ASN A 75 -20.56 12.48 10.24
C ASN A 75 -20.57 11.94 11.68
N GLY A 76 -20.53 12.82 12.70
CA GLY A 76 -20.60 12.42 14.11
C GLY A 76 -19.41 11.60 14.57
N ILE A 77 -18.22 11.83 13.99
CA ILE A 77 -16.95 11.21 14.42
C ILE A 77 -16.37 12.10 15.51
N ASP A 78 -16.58 11.71 16.76
CA ASP A 78 -16.28 12.52 17.96
C ASP A 78 -15.28 11.84 18.91
N GLY A 79 -14.75 10.68 18.58
CA GLY A 79 -13.62 10.05 19.27
C GLY A 79 -12.28 10.70 18.91
N PRO A 80 -11.15 10.18 19.47
CA PRO A 80 -9.83 10.72 19.17
C PRO A 80 -9.39 10.44 17.73
N LEU A 81 -8.57 11.35 17.18
CA LEU A 81 -7.89 11.17 15.91
C LEU A 81 -6.46 10.69 16.17
N PHE A 82 -6.09 9.54 15.62
CA PHE A 82 -4.73 9.02 15.67
C PHE A 82 -3.89 9.62 14.51
N LEU A 83 -2.79 10.32 14.85
CA LEU A 83 -1.95 11.00 13.88
C LEU A 83 -0.58 10.32 13.81
N GLY A 84 -0.27 9.70 12.66
CA GLY A 84 1.00 9.06 12.37
C GLY A 84 1.77 9.76 11.25
N ILE A 85 3.11 9.61 11.26
CA ILE A 85 4.01 10.15 10.23
C ILE A 85 5.06 9.12 9.85
N ASP A 86 5.53 9.18 8.59
CA ASP A 86 6.71 8.45 8.14
C ASP A 86 7.98 9.31 8.16
N THR A 87 9.06 8.82 7.54
CA THR A 87 10.40 9.41 7.59
C THR A 87 10.72 10.34 6.41
N HIS A 88 9.76 10.63 5.53
CA HIS A 88 9.99 11.59 4.44
C HIS A 88 10.18 13.01 4.97
N ALA A 89 10.98 13.80 4.26
CA ALA A 89 11.36 15.15 4.69
C ALA A 89 10.16 16.06 4.98
N LEU A 90 9.12 15.99 4.14
CA LEU A 90 7.94 16.84 4.28
C LEU A 90 6.99 16.39 5.40
N SER A 91 7.14 15.17 5.93
CA SER A 91 6.20 14.60 6.92
C SER A 91 6.20 15.37 8.24
N GLU A 92 7.36 15.80 8.74
CA GLU A 92 7.45 16.57 9.98
C GLU A 92 6.76 17.95 9.87
N SER A 93 6.93 18.63 8.74
CA SER A 93 6.27 19.93 8.51
C SER A 93 4.78 19.78 8.32
N ALA A 94 4.36 18.76 7.58
CA ALA A 94 2.94 18.46 7.39
C ALA A 94 2.27 18.06 8.70
N PHE A 95 2.96 17.31 9.57
CA PHE A 95 2.50 17.00 10.92
C PHE A 95 2.27 18.27 11.75
N ALA A 96 3.22 19.21 11.72
CA ALA A 96 3.08 20.47 12.46
C ALA A 96 1.84 21.25 11.98
N SER A 97 1.71 21.44 10.65
CA SER A 97 0.58 22.16 10.06
C SER A 97 -0.76 21.46 10.32
N ALA A 98 -0.82 20.12 10.26
CA ALA A 98 -2.02 19.37 10.58
C ALA A 98 -2.41 19.51 12.06
N LEU A 99 -1.46 19.36 12.98
CA LEU A 99 -1.73 19.47 14.42
C LEU A 99 -2.23 20.87 14.82
N GLU A 100 -1.72 21.94 14.20
CA GLU A 100 -2.20 23.30 14.40
C GLU A 100 -3.68 23.48 14.08
N VAL A 101 -4.14 22.87 12.98
CA VAL A 101 -5.54 22.90 12.57
C VAL A 101 -6.40 22.01 13.46
N LEU A 102 -5.95 20.78 13.75
CA LEU A 102 -6.70 19.85 14.61
C LEU A 102 -6.95 20.43 16.00
N ALA A 103 -5.90 20.98 16.62
CA ALA A 103 -6.03 21.59 17.95
C ALA A 103 -6.91 22.85 17.94
N ALA A 104 -6.88 23.66 16.87
CA ALA A 104 -7.75 24.82 16.73
C ALA A 104 -9.23 24.47 16.49
N ASN A 105 -9.50 23.22 16.08
CA ASN A 105 -10.86 22.69 15.89
C ASN A 105 -11.33 21.81 17.05
N ASP A 106 -10.64 21.85 18.20
CA ASP A 106 -10.94 21.08 19.41
C ASP A 106 -11.02 19.56 19.17
N VAL A 107 -10.19 19.03 18.25
CA VAL A 107 -10.10 17.61 17.98
C VAL A 107 -9.15 16.98 19.01
N GLU A 108 -9.61 15.93 19.71
CA GLU A 108 -8.76 15.09 20.56
C GLU A 108 -7.78 14.33 19.66
N VAL A 109 -6.49 14.64 19.75
CA VAL A 109 -5.44 14.07 18.88
C VAL A 109 -4.51 13.18 19.68
N MET A 110 -4.26 11.97 19.19
CA MET A 110 -3.27 11.04 19.71
C MET A 110 -2.00 11.13 18.86
N ILE A 111 -0.88 11.56 19.46
CA ILE A 111 0.44 11.63 18.83
C ILE A 111 1.42 10.68 19.54
N ASP A 112 2.47 10.25 18.85
CA ASP A 112 3.47 9.34 19.42
C ASP A 112 4.10 9.90 20.71
N ASP A 113 4.22 9.07 21.74
CA ASP A 113 4.72 9.47 23.06
C ASP A 113 6.22 9.79 23.07
N ARG A 114 6.95 9.38 22.03
CA ARG A 114 8.40 9.55 21.86
C ARG A 114 8.74 10.58 20.77
N ASP A 115 7.71 11.30 20.25
CA ASP A 115 7.86 12.18 19.07
C ASP A 115 8.51 11.44 17.89
N GLY A 116 8.14 10.17 17.67
CA GLY A 116 8.70 9.28 16.67
C GLY A 116 7.82 9.12 15.43
N TYR A 117 8.23 8.20 14.58
CA TYR A 117 7.50 7.82 13.37
C TYR A 117 6.55 6.67 13.67
N THR A 118 5.40 6.66 12.98
CA THR A 118 4.35 5.67 13.19
C THR A 118 3.95 5.03 11.86
N PRO A 119 4.18 3.71 11.67
CA PRO A 119 3.74 2.98 10.48
C PRO A 119 2.23 3.08 10.22
N THR A 120 1.83 3.10 8.95
CA THR A 120 0.42 3.08 8.54
C THR A 120 -0.38 1.97 9.23
N PRO A 121 0.05 0.69 9.24
CA PRO A 121 -0.71 -0.38 9.93
C PRO A 121 -0.83 -0.17 11.44
N VAL A 122 0.09 0.54 12.05
CA VAL A 122 0.02 0.83 13.51
C VAL A 122 -1.08 1.84 13.82
N VAL A 123 -1.30 2.82 12.94
CA VAL A 123 -2.45 3.75 13.05
C VAL A 123 -3.76 2.98 12.84
N SER A 124 -3.85 2.14 11.81
CA SER A 124 -5.00 1.26 11.58
C SER A 124 -5.33 0.41 12.82
N HIS A 125 -4.32 -0.25 13.39
CA HIS A 125 -4.45 -1.05 14.61
C HIS A 125 -4.94 -0.22 15.80
N ALA A 126 -4.42 0.99 15.99
CA ALA A 126 -4.84 1.88 17.09
C ALA A 126 -6.31 2.30 16.96
N ILE A 127 -6.75 2.65 15.74
CA ILE A 127 -8.16 2.99 15.46
C ILE A 127 -9.06 1.82 15.80
N LEU A 128 -8.77 0.62 15.26
CA LEU A 128 -9.59 -0.56 15.46
C LEU A 128 -9.62 -1.02 16.92
N SER A 129 -8.47 -0.99 17.60
CA SER A 129 -8.38 -1.34 19.02
C SER A 129 -9.17 -0.37 19.89
N TYR A 130 -9.12 0.93 19.59
CA TYR A 130 -9.93 1.92 20.31
C TYR A 130 -11.43 1.75 20.06
N ASN A 131 -11.83 1.45 18.81
CA ASN A 131 -13.22 1.32 18.40
C ASN A 131 -13.87 -0.01 18.79
N LEU A 132 -13.08 -0.98 19.26
CA LEU A 132 -13.59 -2.32 19.59
C LEU A 132 -14.74 -2.24 20.60
N GLY A 133 -15.90 -2.77 20.21
CA GLY A 133 -17.11 -2.81 21.05
C GLY A 133 -17.84 -1.46 21.20
N LYS A 134 -17.43 -0.40 20.50
CA LYS A 134 -18.06 0.92 20.53
C LYS A 134 -19.00 1.12 19.36
N ALA A 135 -20.11 1.83 19.61
CA ALA A 135 -21.05 2.31 18.59
C ALA A 135 -21.04 3.85 18.45
N GLN A 136 -20.41 4.56 19.36
CA GLN A 136 -20.29 6.02 19.40
C GLN A 136 -18.93 6.39 19.98
N GLY A 137 -18.50 7.64 19.81
CA GLY A 137 -17.17 8.08 20.25
C GLY A 137 -16.07 7.39 19.44
N LEU A 138 -16.31 7.15 18.14
CA LEU A 138 -15.40 6.39 17.30
C LEU A 138 -14.18 7.22 16.91
N ALA A 139 -13.01 6.60 17.04
CA ALA A 139 -11.75 7.13 16.58
C ALA A 139 -11.57 6.95 15.07
N ASP A 140 -10.77 7.83 14.49
CA ASP A 140 -10.28 7.79 13.09
C ASP A 140 -8.79 8.18 13.06
N GLY A 141 -8.20 8.37 11.87
CA GLY A 141 -6.78 8.69 11.79
C GLY A 141 -6.35 9.46 10.54
N ILE A 142 -5.19 10.07 10.68
CA ILE A 142 -4.42 10.65 9.58
C ILE A 142 -3.04 10.02 9.58
N VAL A 143 -2.57 9.59 8.40
CA VAL A 143 -1.19 9.15 8.21
C VAL A 143 -0.52 10.07 7.19
N ILE A 144 0.55 10.73 7.61
CA ILE A 144 1.33 11.62 6.76
C ILE A 144 2.49 10.84 6.16
N THR A 145 2.35 10.47 4.89
CA THR A 145 3.28 9.62 4.16
C THR A 145 3.00 9.65 2.65
N PRO A 146 4.03 9.71 1.78
CA PRO A 146 3.91 9.41 0.37
C PRO A 146 4.21 7.92 0.05
N SER A 147 4.28 7.02 1.07
CA SER A 147 4.64 5.59 0.95
C SER A 147 6.06 5.42 0.36
N HIS A 148 6.23 4.69 -0.73
CA HIS A 148 7.51 4.40 -1.39
C HIS A 148 7.96 5.45 -2.43
N ASN A 149 7.29 6.58 -2.50
CA ASN A 149 7.61 7.66 -3.46
C ASN A 149 9.01 8.24 -3.21
N PRO A 150 9.58 9.00 -4.17
CA PRO A 150 10.87 9.65 -4.01
C PRO A 150 10.98 10.54 -2.76
N PRO A 151 12.22 10.80 -2.27
CA PRO A 151 12.48 11.57 -1.05
C PRO A 151 11.89 12.99 -1.03
N GLU A 152 11.72 13.60 -2.20
CA GLU A 152 11.14 14.94 -2.37
C GLU A 152 9.61 14.99 -2.25
N ASP A 153 8.95 13.85 -2.23
CA ASP A 153 7.50 13.80 -2.13
C ASP A 153 7.02 13.84 -0.67
N GLY A 154 5.83 14.39 -0.50
CA GLY A 154 5.01 14.28 0.69
C GLY A 154 3.66 13.66 0.38
N GLY A 155 2.95 13.22 1.41
CA GLY A 155 1.62 12.63 1.26
C GLY A 155 0.80 12.71 2.54
N ILE A 156 -0.51 12.64 2.42
CA ILE A 156 -1.46 12.59 3.53
C ILE A 156 -2.62 11.66 3.19
N LYS A 157 -2.91 10.75 4.10
CA LYS A 157 -4.01 9.78 4.03
C LYS A 157 -5.00 10.05 5.16
N TYR A 158 -6.28 9.72 4.95
CA TYR A 158 -7.30 9.71 5.99
C TYR A 158 -7.90 8.32 6.10
N ASP A 159 -7.92 7.80 7.33
CA ASP A 159 -8.49 6.52 7.69
C ASP A 159 -9.73 6.74 8.58
N PRO A 160 -10.95 6.46 8.07
CA PRO A 160 -12.18 6.57 8.83
C PRO A 160 -12.24 5.55 9.99
N PRO A 161 -13.30 5.54 10.81
CA PRO A 161 -13.43 4.64 11.96
C PRO A 161 -13.28 3.14 11.68
N THR A 162 -13.33 2.74 10.42
CA THR A 162 -13.02 1.37 9.98
C THR A 162 -11.53 1.05 9.98
N GLY A 163 -10.65 2.03 10.22
CA GLY A 163 -9.20 1.88 10.35
C GLY A 163 -8.45 1.65 9.05
N GLY A 164 -9.12 1.60 7.91
CA GLY A 164 -8.50 1.39 6.60
C GLY A 164 -8.65 2.60 5.67
N PRO A 165 -8.15 2.52 4.44
CA PRO A 165 -8.21 3.63 3.50
C PRO A 165 -9.66 4.09 3.23
N ALA A 166 -9.89 5.39 3.30
CA ALA A 166 -11.19 5.99 3.01
C ALA A 166 -11.68 5.66 1.59
N ASP A 167 -12.97 5.45 1.44
CA ASP A 167 -13.58 5.23 0.13
C ASP A 167 -13.61 6.50 -0.73
N ALA A 168 -14.03 6.34 -2.01
CA ALA A 168 -14.03 7.45 -2.96
C ALA A 168 -15.06 8.54 -2.63
N SER A 169 -16.13 8.23 -1.89
CA SER A 169 -17.13 9.22 -1.47
C SER A 169 -16.54 10.14 -0.41
N ILE A 170 -15.82 9.57 0.55
CA ILE A 170 -15.13 10.30 1.62
C ILE A 170 -13.99 11.15 1.05
N THR A 171 -13.09 10.52 0.29
CA THR A 171 -11.93 11.23 -0.27
C THR A 171 -12.35 12.31 -1.27
N GLY A 172 -13.39 12.07 -2.07
CA GLY A 172 -13.95 13.07 -2.98
C GLY A 172 -14.54 14.27 -2.24
N TRP A 173 -15.29 14.03 -1.17
CA TRP A 173 -15.84 15.10 -0.35
C TRP A 173 -14.73 15.96 0.31
N ILE A 174 -13.70 15.31 0.89
CA ILE A 174 -12.55 16.01 1.50
C ILE A 174 -11.79 16.81 0.42
N GLN A 175 -11.54 16.23 -0.74
CA GLN A 175 -10.87 16.87 -1.87
C GLN A 175 -11.62 18.13 -2.33
N ASP A 176 -12.91 18.02 -2.57
CA ASP A 176 -13.71 19.13 -3.07
C ASP A 176 -13.76 20.28 -2.04
N LYS A 177 -13.89 19.94 -0.76
CA LYS A 177 -13.88 20.91 0.33
C LYS A 177 -12.53 21.59 0.48
N ALA A 178 -11.42 20.83 0.44
CA ALA A 178 -10.06 21.35 0.51
C ALA A 178 -9.74 22.28 -0.68
N ASN A 179 -10.13 21.89 -1.89
CA ASN A 179 -9.98 22.75 -3.07
C ASN A 179 -10.82 24.03 -2.97
N GLY A 180 -11.99 23.97 -2.33
CA GLY A 180 -12.78 25.17 -2.02
C GLY A 180 -12.00 26.13 -1.12
N PHE A 181 -11.35 25.65 -0.07
CA PHE A 181 -10.51 26.49 0.80
C PHE A 181 -9.33 27.10 0.04
N LEU A 182 -8.65 26.35 -0.82
CA LEU A 182 -7.55 26.88 -1.65
C LEU A 182 -8.05 28.00 -2.58
N MET A 183 -9.19 27.80 -3.25
CA MET A 183 -9.77 28.82 -4.13
C MET A 183 -10.20 30.10 -3.40
N ASP A 184 -10.62 29.99 -2.13
CA ASP A 184 -11.07 31.11 -1.32
C ASP A 184 -9.94 31.75 -0.50
N GLY A 185 -8.66 31.40 -0.77
CA GLY A 185 -7.49 31.94 -0.06
C GLY A 185 -7.51 31.57 1.42
N LEU A 186 -7.80 30.30 1.72
CA LEU A 186 -7.82 29.65 3.04
C LEU A 186 -8.84 30.25 4.03
N LYS A 187 -9.84 31.00 3.56
CA LYS A 187 -10.89 31.55 4.43
C LYS A 187 -11.67 30.44 5.12
N GLY A 188 -11.82 30.58 6.44
CA GLY A 188 -12.54 29.62 7.27
C GLY A 188 -11.67 28.48 7.81
N ILE A 189 -10.40 28.45 7.50
CA ILE A 189 -9.43 27.59 8.17
C ILE A 189 -9.00 28.26 9.48
N THR A 190 -9.02 27.49 10.56
CA THR A 190 -8.54 27.91 11.87
C THR A 190 -7.29 27.14 12.24
N ARG A 191 -6.29 27.83 12.76
CA ARG A 191 -5.04 27.22 13.26
C ARG A 191 -4.54 27.98 14.49
N ILE A 192 -3.78 27.29 15.33
CA ILE A 192 -3.01 27.89 16.44
C ILE A 192 -1.52 27.55 16.26
N PRO A 193 -0.61 28.36 16.82
CA PRO A 193 0.82 28.09 16.68
C PRO A 193 1.20 26.69 17.15
N PHE A 194 2.11 26.01 16.45
CA PHE A 194 2.51 24.61 16.69
C PHE A 194 2.88 24.33 18.16
N ALA A 195 3.65 25.23 18.78
CA ALA A 195 4.01 25.09 20.20
C ALA A 195 2.80 25.04 21.13
N ASN A 196 1.72 25.78 20.79
CA ASN A 196 0.46 25.76 21.52
C ASN A 196 -0.34 24.50 21.20
N ALA A 197 -0.38 24.10 19.92
CA ALA A 197 -1.06 22.89 19.47
C ALA A 197 -0.47 21.63 20.13
N LYS A 198 0.85 21.53 20.19
CA LYS A 198 1.56 20.40 20.82
C LYS A 198 1.26 20.26 22.33
N ASN A 199 0.95 21.37 22.99
CA ASN A 199 0.65 21.45 24.42
C ASN A 199 -0.83 21.71 24.71
N ALA A 200 -1.70 21.64 23.71
CA ALA A 200 -3.13 21.82 23.88
C ALA A 200 -3.72 20.71 24.76
N ALA A 201 -4.80 21.01 25.49
CA ALA A 201 -5.49 20.03 26.32
C ALA A 201 -6.06 18.86 25.50
N THR A 202 -6.29 19.08 24.20
CA THR A 202 -6.77 18.09 23.23
C THR A 202 -5.66 17.28 22.57
N THR A 203 -4.38 17.54 22.85
CA THR A 203 -3.26 16.78 22.29
C THR A 203 -2.69 15.81 23.33
N HIS A 204 -2.83 14.52 23.06
CA HIS A 204 -2.45 13.44 23.99
C HIS A 204 -1.29 12.61 23.45
N ARG A 205 -0.50 12.07 24.37
CA ARG A 205 0.59 11.14 24.06
C ARG A 205 0.04 9.71 24.05
N HIS A 206 0.32 8.96 22.97
CA HIS A 206 -0.08 7.57 22.82
C HIS A 206 1.14 6.68 22.53
N ASN A 207 1.25 5.58 23.25
CA ASN A 207 2.32 4.61 23.03
C ASN A 207 1.91 3.62 21.92
N TYR A 208 2.04 4.06 20.67
CA TYR A 208 1.74 3.25 19.50
C TYR A 208 2.53 1.94 19.46
N MET A 209 3.83 2.04 19.77
CA MET A 209 4.78 0.94 19.60
C MET A 209 4.47 -0.21 20.54
N ASP A 210 4.29 0.04 21.86
CA ASP A 210 4.02 -1.01 22.81
C ASP A 210 2.64 -1.65 22.60
N ALA A 211 1.63 -0.87 22.19
CA ALA A 211 0.29 -1.38 21.90
C ALA A 211 0.32 -2.35 20.71
N TYR A 212 0.91 -1.95 19.60
CA TYR A 212 1.00 -2.76 18.39
C TYR A 212 1.89 -4.01 18.60
N ILE A 213 3.12 -3.80 19.09
CA ILE A 213 4.06 -4.92 19.32
C ILE A 213 3.51 -5.90 20.34
N GLY A 214 2.83 -5.39 21.40
CA GLY A 214 2.23 -6.24 22.42
C GLY A 214 1.20 -7.23 21.90
N ASP A 215 0.54 -6.85 20.81
CA ASP A 215 -0.58 -7.59 20.26
C ASP A 215 -0.17 -8.53 19.08
N LEU A 216 1.08 -8.44 18.57
CA LEU A 216 1.58 -9.22 17.43
C LEU A 216 1.42 -10.74 17.61
N ALA A 217 1.52 -11.28 18.82
CA ALA A 217 1.36 -12.71 19.09
C ALA A 217 -0.07 -13.21 18.82
N THR A 218 -1.06 -12.31 18.70
CA THR A 218 -2.43 -12.66 18.34
C THR A 218 -2.60 -12.93 16.83
N VAL A 219 -1.66 -12.48 16.01
CA VAL A 219 -1.71 -12.60 14.53
C VAL A 219 -0.60 -13.51 13.99
N ILE A 220 0.58 -13.51 14.59
CA ILE A 220 1.76 -14.29 14.19
C ILE A 220 2.11 -15.32 15.27
N ASP A 221 2.53 -16.51 14.87
CA ASP A 221 3.09 -17.53 15.78
C ASP A 221 4.56 -17.24 16.08
N LEU A 222 4.78 -16.28 16.99
CA LEU A 222 6.12 -15.85 17.37
C LEU A 222 6.86 -16.91 18.20
N ASP A 223 6.13 -17.85 18.81
CA ASP A 223 6.73 -18.98 19.53
C ASP A 223 7.35 -19.99 18.56
N ALA A 224 6.68 -20.26 17.45
CA ALA A 224 7.23 -21.08 16.38
C ALA A 224 8.52 -20.46 15.80
N ILE A 225 8.50 -19.15 15.51
CA ILE A 225 9.69 -18.42 15.02
C ILE A 225 10.83 -18.52 16.03
N ARG A 226 10.58 -18.27 17.31
CA ARG A 226 11.59 -18.33 18.37
C ARG A 226 12.22 -19.73 18.51
N GLY A 227 11.41 -20.76 18.32
CA GLY A 227 11.85 -22.16 18.48
C GLY A 227 12.64 -22.74 17.30
N ALA A 228 12.68 -22.10 16.15
CA ALA A 228 13.14 -22.69 14.90
C ALA A 228 14.62 -22.43 14.54
N ASP A 229 15.39 -21.73 15.39
CA ASP A 229 16.82 -21.40 15.16
C ASP A 229 17.12 -20.80 13.76
N LEU A 230 16.22 -19.95 13.27
CA LEU A 230 16.32 -19.29 11.96
C LEU A 230 17.24 -18.06 12.03
N LYS A 231 17.93 -17.77 10.94
CA LYS A 231 18.61 -16.49 10.71
C LYS A 231 17.69 -15.57 9.93
N LEU A 232 17.16 -14.54 10.60
CA LEU A 232 16.19 -13.61 10.05
C LEU A 232 16.82 -12.25 9.77
N GLY A 233 16.46 -11.63 8.64
CA GLY A 233 16.89 -10.28 8.29
C GLY A 233 15.73 -9.37 7.95
N VAL A 234 15.81 -8.08 8.35
CA VAL A 234 14.86 -7.05 7.95
C VAL A 234 15.56 -5.78 7.51
N ASP A 235 15.11 -5.21 6.39
CA ASP A 235 15.47 -3.87 5.94
C ASP A 235 14.22 -2.97 6.00
N PRO A 236 14.11 -2.07 6.97
CA PRO A 236 13.00 -1.11 7.04
C PRO A 236 13.08 -0.01 5.99
N LEU A 237 14.03 -0.05 5.07
CA LEU A 237 14.32 0.95 4.04
C LEU A 237 14.34 2.39 4.59
N GLY A 238 14.82 2.56 5.83
CA GLY A 238 14.86 3.85 6.53
C GLY A 238 13.49 4.41 6.93
N GLY A 239 12.45 3.58 6.93
CA GLY A 239 11.07 3.98 7.18
C GLY A 239 10.66 4.01 8.66
N ALA A 240 9.38 4.24 8.91
CA ALA A 240 8.78 4.46 10.23
C ALA A 240 8.98 3.28 11.20
N GLY A 241 9.19 2.06 10.68
CA GLY A 241 9.40 0.87 11.51
C GLY A 241 10.83 0.64 11.97
N VAL A 242 11.80 1.52 11.67
CA VAL A 242 13.22 1.33 12.08
C VAL A 242 13.36 1.01 13.57
N ARG A 243 12.58 1.69 14.42
CA ARG A 243 12.60 1.45 15.87
C ARG A 243 11.72 0.30 16.33
N TYR A 244 10.77 -0.14 15.51
CA TYR A 244 9.85 -1.24 15.86
C TYR A 244 10.56 -2.59 15.81
N TRP A 245 11.40 -2.82 14.81
CA TRP A 245 12.06 -4.10 14.58
C TRP A 245 12.97 -4.55 15.73
N PRO A 246 13.85 -3.70 16.30
CA PRO A 246 14.64 -4.08 17.47
C PRO A 246 13.77 -4.43 18.67
N MET A 247 12.68 -3.69 18.91
CA MET A 247 11.76 -3.97 20.01
C MET A 247 10.97 -5.26 19.82
N ILE A 248 10.56 -5.59 18.58
CA ILE A 248 9.94 -6.88 18.23
C ILE A 248 10.93 -8.02 18.56
N ALA A 249 12.19 -7.88 18.09
CA ALA A 249 13.24 -8.86 18.33
C ALA A 249 13.49 -9.08 19.83
N GLU A 250 13.58 -8.02 20.61
CA GLU A 250 13.80 -8.07 22.06
C GLU A 250 12.61 -8.68 22.79
N ARG A 251 11.40 -8.16 22.55
CA ARG A 251 10.18 -8.58 23.26
C ARG A 251 9.88 -10.06 23.07
N TYR A 252 10.02 -10.55 21.84
CA TYR A 252 9.71 -11.92 21.48
C TYR A 252 10.91 -12.86 21.43
N ARG A 253 12.11 -12.33 21.68
CA ARG A 253 13.38 -13.08 21.68
C ARG A 253 13.60 -13.85 20.38
N ILE A 254 13.34 -13.19 19.24
CA ILE A 254 13.57 -13.75 17.91
C ILE A 254 14.91 -13.27 17.36
N PRO A 255 15.67 -14.12 16.63
CA PRO A 255 16.99 -13.80 16.13
C PRO A 255 16.94 -12.94 14.86
N LEU A 256 16.41 -11.72 14.97
CA LEU A 256 16.19 -10.79 13.86
C LEU A 256 17.34 -9.78 13.75
N THR A 257 17.95 -9.69 12.57
CA THR A 257 18.97 -8.70 12.24
C THR A 257 18.36 -7.57 11.43
N VAL A 258 18.41 -6.34 11.95
CA VAL A 258 18.08 -5.14 11.18
C VAL A 258 19.29 -4.76 10.33
N VAL A 259 19.18 -4.82 9.01
CA VAL A 259 20.33 -4.60 8.09
C VAL A 259 20.56 -3.12 7.77
N ASN A 260 19.59 -2.26 8.03
CA ASN A 260 19.70 -0.81 7.90
C ASN A 260 18.86 -0.13 8.99
N ASP A 261 19.51 0.45 9.97
CA ASP A 261 18.88 1.15 11.10
C ASP A 261 18.94 2.69 10.98
N VAL A 262 19.36 3.19 9.80
CA VAL A 262 19.52 4.61 9.53
C VAL A 262 18.22 5.22 9.01
N VAL A 263 17.81 6.32 9.63
CA VAL A 263 16.79 7.23 9.08
C VAL A 263 17.54 8.44 8.47
N ASP A 264 17.37 8.64 7.18
CA ASP A 264 17.94 9.77 6.42
C ASP A 264 16.90 10.22 5.39
N ALA A 265 16.39 11.43 5.53
CA ALA A 265 15.34 11.98 4.67
C ALA A 265 15.72 12.10 3.18
N THR A 266 17.00 11.96 2.83
CA THR A 266 17.45 11.86 1.44
C THR A 266 17.44 10.42 0.93
N PHE A 267 17.25 9.42 1.81
CA PHE A 267 17.32 7.98 1.51
C PHE A 267 18.57 7.59 0.70
N ARG A 268 19.70 8.28 0.93
CA ARG A 268 20.96 8.08 0.18
C ARG A 268 21.53 6.67 0.25
N PHE A 269 21.13 5.89 1.24
CA PHE A 269 21.54 4.49 1.38
C PHE A 269 20.86 3.56 0.38
N MET A 270 19.81 4.01 -0.30
CA MET A 270 19.09 3.22 -1.31
C MET A 270 19.90 3.07 -2.60
N THR A 271 19.62 2.01 -3.32
CA THR A 271 19.98 1.89 -4.73
C THR A 271 18.89 2.52 -5.60
N VAL A 272 19.30 3.10 -6.73
CA VAL A 272 18.40 3.80 -7.66
C VAL A 272 17.45 2.81 -8.31
N ASP A 273 16.19 3.17 -8.43
CA ASP A 273 15.17 2.35 -9.06
C ASP A 273 15.23 2.40 -10.59
N TRP A 274 14.41 1.60 -11.26
CA TRP A 274 14.38 1.43 -12.72
C TRP A 274 14.24 2.76 -13.49
N ASP A 275 13.56 3.75 -12.94
CA ASP A 275 13.30 5.07 -13.56
C ASP A 275 14.42 6.10 -13.32
N GLY A 276 15.46 5.74 -12.58
CA GLY A 276 16.57 6.65 -12.27
C GLY A 276 16.35 7.49 -11.02
N LYS A 277 15.29 7.26 -10.27
CA LYS A 277 14.99 7.95 -9.00
C LYS A 277 15.30 7.04 -7.80
N ILE A 278 15.42 7.65 -6.62
CA ILE A 278 15.39 6.92 -5.36
C ILE A 278 13.93 6.61 -5.05
N ARG A 279 13.59 5.32 -4.95
CA ARG A 279 12.29 4.84 -4.50
C ARG A 279 12.49 3.74 -3.48
N MET A 280 11.68 3.73 -2.45
CA MET A 280 11.73 2.70 -1.41
C MET A 280 10.72 1.59 -1.70
N ASP A 281 10.65 1.18 -2.98
CA ASP A 281 9.73 0.12 -3.43
C ASP A 281 10.32 -1.26 -3.12
N CYS A 282 9.76 -1.92 -2.11
CA CYS A 282 10.20 -3.25 -1.67
C CYS A 282 9.82 -4.38 -2.64
N SER A 283 9.07 -4.09 -3.71
CA SER A 283 8.83 -5.03 -4.82
C SER A 283 9.83 -4.89 -5.98
N SER A 284 10.60 -3.80 -6.02
CA SER A 284 11.57 -3.54 -7.08
C SER A 284 12.90 -4.26 -6.86
N PRO A 285 13.37 -5.07 -7.83
CA PRO A 285 14.68 -5.70 -7.73
C PRO A 285 15.84 -4.69 -7.76
N TYR A 286 15.61 -3.48 -8.27
CA TYR A 286 16.61 -2.42 -8.30
C TYR A 286 16.73 -1.72 -6.94
N ALA A 287 15.62 -1.35 -6.33
CA ALA A 287 15.59 -0.73 -5.00
C ALA A 287 16.08 -1.70 -3.91
N MET A 288 15.81 -2.99 -4.07
CA MET A 288 16.10 -4.06 -3.10
C MET A 288 17.51 -4.66 -3.19
N GLN A 289 18.41 -4.14 -4.04
CA GLN A 289 19.74 -4.73 -4.26
C GLN A 289 20.52 -4.96 -2.97
N ARG A 290 20.45 -4.07 -2.00
CA ARG A 290 21.13 -4.20 -0.71
C ARG A 290 20.72 -5.46 0.05
N LEU A 291 19.43 -5.76 0.08
CA LEU A 291 18.94 -6.96 0.77
C LEU A 291 19.13 -8.23 -0.08
N ILE A 292 18.95 -8.13 -1.40
CA ILE A 292 19.12 -9.26 -2.34
C ILE A 292 20.54 -9.85 -2.26
N VAL A 293 21.58 -9.01 -2.20
CA VAL A 293 22.97 -9.48 -2.10
C VAL A 293 23.29 -10.15 -0.77
N LEU A 294 22.45 -9.97 0.24
CA LEU A 294 22.57 -10.58 1.56
C LEU A 294 21.77 -11.90 1.70
N LYS A 295 21.06 -12.34 0.66
CA LYS A 295 20.13 -13.48 0.73
C LYS A 295 20.71 -14.74 1.36
N ASP A 296 22.01 -15.03 1.11
CA ASP A 296 22.66 -16.23 1.63
C ASP A 296 23.07 -16.12 3.12
N ARG A 297 22.92 -14.94 3.72
CA ARG A 297 23.17 -14.71 5.16
C ARG A 297 21.98 -15.07 6.04
N PHE A 298 20.79 -15.15 5.46
CA PHE A 298 19.52 -15.36 6.15
C PHE A 298 18.80 -16.58 5.58
N ASP A 299 18.00 -17.23 6.39
CA ASP A 299 17.07 -18.26 5.91
C ASP A 299 15.87 -17.60 5.21
N VAL A 300 15.41 -16.48 5.76
CA VAL A 300 14.49 -15.55 5.10
C VAL A 300 14.77 -14.13 5.57
N ALA A 301 14.63 -13.16 4.65
CA ALA A 301 14.70 -11.74 4.96
C ALA A 301 13.55 -11.01 4.28
N TRP A 302 13.24 -9.80 4.77
CA TRP A 302 12.21 -8.95 4.18
C TRP A 302 12.53 -7.48 4.31
N ALA A 303 11.84 -6.67 3.52
CA ALA A 303 11.84 -5.23 3.64
C ALA A 303 10.41 -4.70 3.73
N CYS A 304 10.26 -3.51 4.31
CA CYS A 304 9.04 -2.72 4.27
C CYS A 304 9.35 -1.34 3.69
N ASP A 305 8.39 -0.75 2.99
CA ASP A 305 8.49 0.62 2.52
C ASP A 305 8.39 1.64 3.67
N PRO A 306 8.61 2.95 3.45
CA PRO A 306 8.73 3.91 4.54
C PRO A 306 7.57 3.96 5.53
N ASP A 307 6.34 3.74 5.11
CA ASP A 307 5.19 3.69 6.00
C ASP A 307 4.76 2.27 6.39
N HIS A 308 5.55 1.25 5.99
CA HIS A 308 5.38 -0.16 6.36
C HIS A 308 4.04 -0.78 5.96
N ASP A 309 3.39 -0.24 4.94
CA ASP A 309 2.17 -0.83 4.39
C ASP A 309 2.45 -1.90 3.31
N ARG A 310 3.72 -2.04 2.86
CA ARG A 310 4.16 -3.02 1.87
C ARG A 310 5.29 -3.90 2.38
N HIS A 311 5.48 -5.02 1.68
CA HIS A 311 6.49 -6.02 1.98
C HIS A 311 7.29 -6.44 0.75
N GLY A 312 8.57 -6.76 0.92
CA GLY A 312 9.39 -7.42 -0.08
C GLY A 312 10.11 -8.59 0.54
N ILE A 313 9.79 -9.82 0.12
CA ILE A 313 10.34 -11.04 0.72
C ILE A 313 11.55 -11.51 -0.08
N VAL A 314 12.67 -11.68 0.60
CA VAL A 314 13.91 -12.23 0.04
C VAL A 314 14.15 -13.60 0.66
N ALA A 315 13.89 -14.64 -0.12
CA ALA A 315 14.09 -16.02 0.28
C ALA A 315 15.47 -16.54 -0.21
N LYS A 316 16.11 -17.38 0.58
CA LYS A 316 17.39 -17.99 0.23
C LYS A 316 17.30 -18.76 -1.10
N SER A 317 16.20 -19.47 -1.31
CA SER A 317 15.98 -20.33 -2.46
C SER A 317 15.70 -19.61 -3.77
N SER A 318 15.19 -18.36 -3.72
CA SER A 318 14.67 -17.65 -4.91
C SER A 318 15.10 -16.18 -5.03
N GLY A 319 15.77 -15.62 -3.99
CA GLY A 319 16.01 -14.17 -3.93
C GLY A 319 14.73 -13.40 -3.66
N LEU A 320 14.59 -12.20 -4.26
CA LEU A 320 13.38 -11.39 -4.14
C LEU A 320 12.20 -12.08 -4.82
N LEU A 321 11.18 -12.40 -4.04
CA LEU A 321 9.94 -12.99 -4.53
C LEU A 321 9.07 -11.93 -5.22
N ASN A 322 8.47 -12.30 -6.35
CA ASN A 322 7.36 -11.52 -6.90
C ASN A 322 6.22 -11.46 -5.86
N PRO A 323 5.60 -10.29 -5.60
CA PRO A 323 4.51 -10.19 -4.63
C PRO A 323 3.39 -11.21 -4.86
N ASN A 324 2.96 -11.44 -6.12
CA ASN A 324 1.95 -12.44 -6.44
C ASN A 324 2.34 -13.86 -5.99
N HIS A 325 3.63 -14.21 -6.11
CA HIS A 325 4.13 -15.52 -5.68
C HIS A 325 4.04 -15.67 -4.16
N TYR A 326 4.47 -14.63 -3.45
CA TYR A 326 4.39 -14.64 -1.99
C TYR A 326 2.95 -14.63 -1.49
N LEU A 327 2.06 -13.83 -2.10
CA LEU A 327 0.63 -13.84 -1.74
C LEU A 327 0.02 -15.24 -1.91
N ALA A 328 0.31 -15.94 -3.01
CA ALA A 328 -0.20 -17.30 -3.25
C ALA A 328 0.29 -18.29 -2.18
N ALA A 329 1.58 -18.24 -1.82
CA ALA A 329 2.16 -19.08 -0.77
C ALA A 329 1.58 -18.74 0.61
N ALA A 330 1.45 -17.45 0.94
CA ALA A 330 0.87 -16.96 2.20
C ALA A 330 -0.60 -17.39 2.37
N ILE A 331 -1.41 -17.25 1.31
CA ILE A 331 -2.81 -17.70 1.31
C ILE A 331 -2.90 -19.20 1.55
N SER A 332 -2.12 -20.00 0.80
CA SER A 332 -2.08 -21.45 0.99
C SER A 332 -1.73 -21.83 2.42
N TYR A 333 -0.70 -21.19 3.00
CA TYR A 333 -0.28 -21.43 4.37
C TYR A 333 -1.34 -21.01 5.39
N LEU A 334 -1.80 -19.77 5.35
CA LEU A 334 -2.73 -19.24 6.33
C LEU A 334 -4.01 -20.06 6.43
N PHE A 335 -4.66 -20.35 5.30
CA PHE A 335 -5.95 -21.07 5.30
C PHE A 335 -5.83 -22.56 5.64
N THR A 336 -4.61 -23.10 5.70
CA THR A 336 -4.34 -24.47 6.18
C THR A 336 -3.82 -24.53 7.62
N HIS A 337 -3.35 -23.39 8.19
CA HIS A 337 -2.77 -23.32 9.54
C HIS A 337 -3.54 -22.44 10.52
N ARG A 338 -4.63 -21.80 10.10
CA ARG A 338 -5.52 -20.99 10.96
C ARG A 338 -6.85 -21.71 11.13
N SER A 339 -6.85 -22.75 12.01
CA SER A 339 -8.02 -23.62 12.24
C SER A 339 -9.23 -22.88 12.81
N ASP A 340 -8.99 -21.78 13.53
CA ASP A 340 -10.03 -21.00 14.20
C ASP A 340 -10.72 -20.00 13.26
N TRP A 341 -10.18 -19.82 12.05
CA TRP A 341 -10.83 -18.97 11.07
C TRP A 341 -12.15 -19.57 10.59
N PRO A 342 -13.22 -18.75 10.43
CA PRO A 342 -14.48 -19.22 9.90
C PRO A 342 -14.31 -19.99 8.58
N ALA A 343 -14.98 -21.11 8.43
CA ALA A 343 -14.96 -21.88 7.18
C ALA A 343 -15.45 -21.05 5.98
N THR A 344 -16.26 -20.02 6.24
CA THR A 344 -16.78 -19.06 5.25
C THR A 344 -15.84 -17.91 4.93
N ALA A 345 -14.73 -17.76 5.68
CA ALA A 345 -13.76 -16.71 5.39
C ALA A 345 -13.17 -16.87 3.98
N ALA A 346 -13.34 -15.84 3.17
CA ALA A 346 -12.94 -15.81 1.77
C ALA A 346 -11.51 -15.28 1.61
N VAL A 347 -10.93 -15.54 0.43
CA VAL A 347 -9.67 -14.94 -0.03
C VAL A 347 -9.97 -13.71 -0.87
N GLY A 348 -9.40 -12.57 -0.53
CA GLY A 348 -9.51 -11.32 -1.29
C GLY A 348 -8.29 -11.07 -2.17
N LYS A 349 -8.51 -10.74 -3.46
CA LYS A 349 -7.46 -10.25 -4.38
C LYS A 349 -7.98 -9.15 -5.28
N THR A 350 -7.08 -8.35 -5.89
CA THR A 350 -7.47 -7.40 -6.93
C THR A 350 -7.63 -8.08 -8.30
N VAL A 351 -8.40 -7.45 -9.19
CA VAL A 351 -8.60 -7.93 -10.58
C VAL A 351 -7.31 -8.03 -11.40
N VAL A 352 -6.22 -7.42 -10.95
CA VAL A 352 -4.92 -7.44 -11.63
C VAL A 352 -3.89 -8.32 -10.91
N SER A 353 -4.24 -8.92 -9.77
CA SER A 353 -3.40 -9.91 -9.11
C SER A 353 -3.43 -11.26 -9.85
N SER A 354 -2.41 -12.09 -9.65
CA SER A 354 -2.22 -13.37 -10.34
C SER A 354 -3.39 -14.34 -10.17
N SER A 355 -3.73 -15.05 -11.22
CA SER A 355 -4.68 -16.17 -11.19
C SER A 355 -4.13 -17.45 -10.53
N MET A 356 -2.84 -17.46 -10.13
CA MET A 356 -2.35 -18.47 -9.21
C MET A 356 -3.15 -18.44 -7.90
N ILE A 357 -3.54 -17.24 -7.42
CA ILE A 357 -4.39 -17.09 -6.22
C ILE A 357 -5.74 -17.77 -6.42
N ASP A 358 -6.35 -17.69 -7.63
CA ASP A 358 -7.60 -18.38 -7.96
C ASP A 358 -7.44 -19.89 -7.81
N ARG A 359 -6.37 -20.44 -8.41
CA ARG A 359 -6.08 -21.88 -8.37
C ARG A 359 -5.80 -22.37 -6.95
N VAL A 360 -5.03 -21.59 -6.17
CA VAL A 360 -4.80 -21.88 -4.74
C VAL A 360 -6.10 -21.85 -3.96
N THR A 361 -6.92 -20.82 -4.15
CA THR A 361 -8.20 -20.64 -3.46
C THR A 361 -9.15 -21.81 -3.75
N ALA A 362 -9.24 -22.26 -5.01
CA ALA A 362 -10.00 -23.44 -5.40
C ALA A 362 -9.46 -24.73 -4.74
N ARG A 363 -8.13 -24.92 -4.73
CA ARG A 363 -7.48 -26.08 -4.10
C ARG A 363 -7.77 -26.21 -2.61
N ILE A 364 -7.78 -25.08 -1.88
CA ILE A 364 -8.05 -25.07 -0.44
C ILE A 364 -9.56 -25.02 -0.13
N GLY A 365 -10.44 -25.07 -1.15
CA GLY A 365 -11.90 -25.10 -0.98
C GLY A 365 -12.50 -23.81 -0.40
N ARG A 366 -11.89 -22.65 -0.69
CA ARG A 366 -12.35 -21.34 -0.19
C ARG A 366 -13.01 -20.52 -1.30
N THR A 367 -13.81 -19.53 -0.90
CA THR A 367 -14.40 -18.57 -1.83
C THR A 367 -13.36 -17.50 -2.20
N LEU A 368 -13.28 -17.16 -3.49
CA LEU A 368 -12.50 -16.03 -3.98
C LEU A 368 -13.37 -14.78 -4.06
N LYS A 369 -12.89 -13.66 -3.53
CA LYS A 369 -13.48 -12.33 -3.73
C LYS A 369 -12.50 -11.47 -4.53
N GLU A 370 -12.76 -11.32 -5.81
CA GLU A 370 -11.99 -10.46 -6.70
C GLU A 370 -12.60 -9.06 -6.70
N VAL A 371 -11.76 -8.03 -6.45
CA VAL A 371 -12.21 -6.64 -6.26
C VAL A 371 -11.45 -5.68 -7.20
N PRO A 372 -11.95 -4.46 -7.44
CA PRO A 372 -11.17 -3.44 -8.13
C PRO A 372 -9.85 -3.15 -7.40
N VAL A 373 -8.89 -2.51 -8.07
CA VAL A 373 -7.62 -2.11 -7.44
C VAL A 373 -7.86 -1.08 -6.34
N GLY A 374 -7.22 -1.30 -5.20
CA GLY A 374 -7.29 -0.47 -4.00
C GLY A 374 -7.70 -1.26 -2.76
N PHE A 375 -6.93 -1.14 -1.70
CA PHE A 375 -7.11 -1.93 -0.47
C PHE A 375 -8.45 -1.67 0.24
N LYS A 376 -9.02 -0.49 0.04
CA LYS A 376 -10.34 -0.10 0.57
C LYS A 376 -11.47 -1.10 0.32
N TRP A 377 -11.37 -1.90 -0.74
CA TRP A 377 -12.37 -2.91 -1.08
C TRP A 377 -12.34 -4.15 -0.19
N PHE A 378 -11.27 -4.32 0.60
CA PHE A 378 -11.14 -5.42 1.57
C PHE A 378 -11.59 -5.03 2.98
N VAL A 379 -11.70 -3.73 3.27
CA VAL A 379 -11.96 -3.19 4.63
C VAL A 379 -13.15 -3.86 5.30
N ASP A 380 -14.33 -3.79 4.70
CA ASP A 380 -15.56 -4.35 5.27
C ASP A 380 -15.44 -5.85 5.54
N GLY A 381 -14.82 -6.58 4.60
CA GLY A 381 -14.64 -8.02 4.71
C GLY A 381 -13.68 -8.42 5.82
N LEU A 382 -12.62 -7.64 6.05
CA LEU A 382 -11.68 -7.84 7.15
C LEU A 382 -12.32 -7.48 8.50
N VAL A 383 -13.07 -6.36 8.56
CA VAL A 383 -13.76 -5.93 9.79
C VAL A 383 -14.74 -6.98 10.28
N ASN A 384 -15.55 -7.54 9.37
CA ASN A 384 -16.61 -8.49 9.74
C ASN A 384 -16.19 -9.97 9.67
N GLY A 385 -14.92 -10.26 9.35
CA GLY A 385 -14.37 -11.62 9.26
C GLY A 385 -14.83 -12.43 8.05
N SER A 386 -15.56 -11.85 7.10
CA SER A 386 -15.94 -12.53 5.85
C SER A 386 -14.77 -12.68 4.86
N LEU A 387 -13.69 -11.92 5.04
CA LEU A 387 -12.39 -12.10 4.41
C LEU A 387 -11.37 -12.54 5.45
N GLY A 388 -10.70 -13.67 5.23
CA GLY A 388 -9.54 -14.09 6.03
C GLY A 388 -8.26 -13.37 5.61
N PHE A 389 -8.18 -12.99 4.33
CA PHE A 389 -7.02 -12.37 3.71
C PHE A 389 -7.45 -11.39 2.62
N GLY A 390 -6.79 -10.23 2.53
CA GLY A 390 -6.89 -9.30 1.40
C GLY A 390 -5.51 -8.88 0.93
N GLY A 391 -5.24 -8.98 -0.39
CA GLY A 391 -3.93 -8.67 -0.94
C GLY A 391 -3.94 -8.11 -2.35
N GLU A 392 -2.90 -7.30 -2.63
CA GLU A 392 -2.67 -6.63 -3.90
C GLU A 392 -1.30 -7.01 -4.48
N GLU A 393 -1.20 -7.12 -5.80
CA GLU A 393 0.04 -7.37 -6.54
C GLU A 393 1.13 -6.31 -6.30
N SER A 394 0.75 -5.18 -5.74
CA SER A 394 1.64 -4.09 -5.35
C SER A 394 2.37 -4.33 -4.01
N ALA A 395 2.34 -5.56 -3.51
CA ALA A 395 2.98 -6.00 -2.27
C ALA A 395 2.30 -5.48 -0.98
N GLY A 396 1.03 -5.16 -1.03
CA GLY A 396 0.23 -4.79 0.14
C GLY A 396 -0.76 -5.90 0.50
N ALA A 397 -0.81 -6.30 1.77
CA ALA A 397 -1.77 -7.28 2.25
C ALA A 397 -2.04 -7.13 3.76
N SER A 398 -3.17 -7.65 4.20
CA SER A 398 -3.50 -7.88 5.61
C SER A 398 -4.35 -9.12 5.75
N PHE A 399 -4.40 -9.68 6.97
CA PHE A 399 -5.17 -10.88 7.29
C PHE A 399 -5.63 -10.88 8.75
N LEU A 400 -6.57 -11.75 9.06
CA LEU A 400 -7.18 -11.84 10.38
C LEU A 400 -6.20 -12.35 11.45
N ARG A 401 -6.46 -12.01 12.72
CA ARG A 401 -5.81 -12.64 13.87
C ARG A 401 -6.02 -14.15 13.85
N ARG A 402 -5.26 -14.86 14.67
CA ARG A 402 -5.33 -16.32 14.77
C ARG A 402 -6.72 -16.81 15.19
N ASP A 403 -7.44 -16.05 16.00
CA ASP A 403 -8.80 -16.33 16.44
C ASP A 403 -9.90 -15.93 15.44
N GLY A 404 -9.53 -15.40 14.27
CA GLY A 404 -10.45 -14.95 13.23
C GLY A 404 -11.02 -13.55 13.43
N SER A 405 -10.59 -12.80 14.41
CA SER A 405 -10.94 -11.38 14.56
C SER A 405 -10.06 -10.49 13.69
N VAL A 406 -10.52 -9.25 13.45
CA VAL A 406 -9.78 -8.28 12.62
C VAL A 406 -8.45 -7.89 13.27
N TRP A 407 -7.39 -7.83 12.46
CA TRP A 407 -6.09 -7.28 12.87
C TRP A 407 -5.94 -5.82 12.44
N THR A 408 -5.72 -5.57 11.15
CA THR A 408 -5.72 -4.25 10.52
C THR A 408 -6.59 -4.28 9.28
N THR A 409 -7.09 -3.12 8.90
CA THR A 409 -7.88 -2.91 7.68
C THR A 409 -7.17 -2.05 6.65
N ASP A 410 -5.97 -1.58 6.98
CA ASP A 410 -4.97 -1.19 5.99
C ASP A 410 -3.93 -2.31 5.83
N LYS A 411 -3.14 -2.22 4.78
CA LYS A 411 -2.04 -3.13 4.47
C LYS A 411 -0.99 -3.11 5.58
N ASP A 412 -0.43 -4.26 5.89
CA ASP A 412 0.54 -4.41 6.98
C ASP A 412 1.75 -5.23 6.54
N GLY A 413 2.81 -4.51 6.17
CA GLY A 413 4.09 -5.11 5.77
C GLY A 413 4.82 -5.79 6.92
N ILE A 414 4.56 -5.37 8.18
CA ILE A 414 5.21 -5.94 9.37
C ILE A 414 4.76 -7.38 9.56
N ILE A 415 3.43 -7.62 9.57
CA ILE A 415 2.93 -9.00 9.74
C ILE A 415 3.23 -9.87 8.52
N MET A 416 3.29 -9.28 7.32
CA MET A 416 3.66 -10.05 6.12
C MET A 416 5.12 -10.51 6.18
N GLY A 417 6.04 -9.68 6.66
CA GLY A 417 7.43 -10.09 6.90
C GLY A 417 7.56 -11.16 7.98
N LEU A 418 6.89 -10.97 9.11
CA LEU A 418 6.87 -11.96 10.20
C LEU A 418 6.18 -13.27 9.80
N LEU A 419 5.17 -13.22 8.93
CA LEU A 419 4.53 -14.41 8.37
C LEU A 419 5.51 -15.23 7.52
N ALA A 420 6.40 -14.60 6.77
CA ALA A 420 7.44 -15.34 6.02
C ALA A 420 8.37 -16.12 6.96
N ALA A 421 8.71 -15.54 8.11
CA ALA A 421 9.47 -16.21 9.15
C ALA A 421 8.67 -17.36 9.81
N GLU A 422 7.37 -17.13 10.12
CA GLU A 422 6.48 -18.17 10.64
C GLU A 422 6.35 -19.36 9.69
N MET A 423 6.09 -19.08 8.40
CA MET A 423 6.01 -20.11 7.36
C MET A 423 7.28 -20.96 7.33
N THR A 424 8.44 -20.30 7.36
CA THR A 424 9.74 -20.99 7.34
C THR A 424 9.94 -21.83 8.60
N ALA A 425 9.60 -21.28 9.76
CA ALA A 425 9.73 -21.96 11.06
C ALA A 425 8.85 -23.22 11.16
N VAL A 426 7.60 -23.12 10.71
CA VAL A 426 6.62 -24.21 10.85
C VAL A 426 6.83 -25.30 9.80
N THR A 427 7.17 -24.94 8.56
CA THR A 427 7.25 -25.89 7.45
C THR A 427 8.68 -26.41 7.17
N GLY A 428 9.71 -25.73 7.68
CA GLY A 428 11.10 -26.00 7.35
C GLY A 428 11.48 -25.57 5.91
N LYS A 429 10.61 -24.84 5.21
CA LYS A 429 10.77 -24.39 3.83
C LYS A 429 10.58 -22.88 3.75
N ASP A 430 11.44 -22.20 2.99
CA ASP A 430 11.24 -20.77 2.76
C ASP A 430 10.05 -20.50 1.81
N PRO A 431 9.50 -19.27 1.77
CA PRO A 431 8.35 -18.95 0.92
C PRO A 431 8.55 -19.22 -0.57
N GLY A 432 9.79 -19.18 -1.08
CA GLY A 432 10.12 -19.52 -2.45
C GLY A 432 10.00 -21.03 -2.73
N GLU A 433 10.35 -21.87 -1.77
CA GLU A 433 10.17 -23.32 -1.86
C GLU A 433 8.68 -23.67 -1.81
N LEU A 434 7.94 -23.07 -0.91
CA LEU A 434 6.48 -23.26 -0.82
C LEU A 434 5.76 -22.84 -2.11
N TYR A 435 6.17 -21.73 -2.72
CA TYR A 435 5.62 -21.32 -4.01
C TYR A 435 5.95 -22.31 -5.13
N ARG A 436 7.17 -22.85 -5.19
CA ARG A 436 7.52 -23.88 -6.19
C ARG A 436 6.68 -25.16 -6.06
N GLU A 437 6.32 -25.55 -4.85
CA GLU A 437 5.39 -26.67 -4.66
C GLU A 437 4.00 -26.37 -5.25
N LEU A 438 3.52 -25.12 -5.08
CA LEU A 438 2.27 -24.72 -5.71
C LEU A 438 2.36 -24.74 -7.24
N THR A 439 3.46 -24.24 -7.82
CA THR A 439 3.63 -24.23 -9.29
C THR A 439 3.73 -25.62 -9.89
N HIS A 440 4.32 -26.58 -9.17
CA HIS A 440 4.38 -27.98 -9.61
C HIS A 440 2.96 -28.57 -9.83
N ASP A 441 2.03 -28.26 -8.95
CA ASP A 441 0.70 -28.83 -8.98
C ASP A 441 -0.31 -28.00 -9.79
N LEU A 442 -0.15 -26.65 -9.78
CA LEU A 442 -1.14 -25.72 -10.29
C LEU A 442 -0.70 -25.00 -11.58
N GLY A 443 0.53 -25.23 -12.03
CA GLY A 443 1.14 -24.55 -13.18
C GLY A 443 1.96 -23.33 -12.75
N ASP A 444 2.91 -22.95 -13.60
CA ASP A 444 3.87 -21.87 -13.35
C ASP A 444 3.57 -20.65 -14.24
N PRO A 445 2.85 -19.64 -13.71
CA PRO A 445 2.46 -18.49 -14.51
C PRO A 445 3.62 -17.52 -14.70
N VAL A 446 3.70 -16.94 -15.89
CA VAL A 446 4.51 -15.75 -16.17
C VAL A 446 3.62 -14.53 -16.17
N TYR A 447 3.94 -13.55 -15.31
CA TYR A 447 3.18 -12.32 -15.10
C TYR A 447 4.04 -11.12 -15.39
N GLU A 448 3.47 -10.12 -16.10
CA GLU A 448 4.20 -8.90 -16.41
C GLU A 448 3.25 -7.70 -16.48
N ARG A 449 3.76 -6.50 -16.09
CA ARG A 449 3.08 -5.22 -16.26
C ARG A 449 3.84 -4.35 -17.25
N ILE A 450 3.11 -3.75 -18.19
CA ILE A 450 3.62 -2.76 -19.14
C ILE A 450 2.93 -1.42 -18.87
N ASP A 451 3.72 -0.38 -18.67
CA ASP A 451 3.21 0.99 -18.61
C ASP A 451 3.44 1.65 -19.97
N ALA A 452 2.35 2.08 -20.64
CA ALA A 452 2.40 2.65 -21.98
C ALA A 452 1.80 4.07 -22.00
N PRO A 453 2.37 5.02 -22.76
CA PRO A 453 1.87 6.39 -22.86
C PRO A 453 0.40 6.43 -23.28
N ALA A 454 -0.37 7.33 -22.68
CA ALA A 454 -1.77 7.57 -23.03
C ALA A 454 -2.16 9.03 -22.80
N THR A 455 -2.83 9.62 -23.77
CA THR A 455 -3.41 10.96 -23.63
C THR A 455 -4.60 10.95 -22.66
N PRO A 456 -5.00 12.12 -22.11
CA PRO A 456 -6.20 12.22 -21.27
C PRO A 456 -7.46 11.65 -21.95
N GLU A 457 -7.61 11.83 -23.27
CA GLU A 457 -8.73 11.32 -24.06
C GLU A 457 -8.70 9.77 -24.12
N GLN A 458 -7.53 9.18 -24.37
CA GLN A 458 -7.36 7.73 -24.39
C GLN A 458 -7.63 7.12 -23.02
N LYS A 459 -7.21 7.78 -21.94
CA LYS A 459 -7.51 7.39 -20.56
C LYS A 459 -9.03 7.39 -20.28
N LYS A 460 -9.76 8.42 -20.76
CA LYS A 460 -11.23 8.48 -20.66
C LYS A 460 -11.92 7.37 -21.45
N ILE A 461 -11.42 7.06 -22.66
CA ILE A 461 -11.94 5.97 -23.48
C ILE A 461 -11.76 4.64 -22.73
N LEU A 462 -10.54 4.36 -22.26
CA LEU A 462 -10.22 3.13 -21.55
C LEU A 462 -11.09 2.93 -20.30
N ALA A 463 -11.31 3.99 -19.53
CA ALA A 463 -12.15 3.94 -18.32
C ALA A 463 -13.64 3.65 -18.60
N ARG A 464 -14.09 3.83 -19.88
CA ARG A 464 -15.49 3.64 -20.29
C ARG A 464 -15.70 2.42 -21.19
N LEU A 465 -14.63 1.67 -21.50
CA LEU A 465 -14.76 0.46 -22.33
C LEU A 465 -15.76 -0.52 -21.68
N SER A 466 -16.54 -1.13 -22.55
CA SER A 466 -17.51 -2.17 -22.21
C SER A 466 -17.15 -3.50 -22.88
N ALA A 467 -17.70 -4.60 -22.43
CA ALA A 467 -17.52 -5.89 -23.08
C ALA A 467 -17.99 -5.88 -24.54
N ALA A 468 -18.99 -5.05 -24.89
CA ALA A 468 -19.51 -4.92 -26.25
C ALA A 468 -18.52 -4.25 -27.23
N ASP A 469 -17.50 -3.55 -26.73
CA ASP A 469 -16.47 -2.92 -27.55
C ASP A 469 -15.42 -3.91 -28.05
N ILE A 470 -15.30 -5.07 -27.41
CA ILE A 470 -14.37 -6.14 -27.76
C ILE A 470 -15.05 -7.05 -28.76
N LYS A 471 -14.49 -7.18 -29.96
CA LYS A 471 -15.05 -7.97 -31.06
C LYS A 471 -14.34 -9.31 -31.23
N GLU A 472 -13.22 -9.47 -30.59
CA GLU A 472 -12.40 -10.67 -30.60
C GLU A 472 -13.10 -11.79 -29.82
N SER A 473 -13.10 -13.00 -30.39
CA SER A 473 -13.58 -14.24 -29.74
C SER A 473 -12.44 -15.05 -29.12
N GLU A 474 -11.19 -14.71 -29.48
CA GLU A 474 -9.97 -15.37 -29.05
C GLU A 474 -8.93 -14.36 -28.62
N LEU A 475 -8.02 -14.80 -27.73
CA LEU A 475 -6.84 -14.06 -27.28
C LEU A 475 -5.66 -15.02 -27.24
N ALA A 476 -4.61 -14.72 -28.00
CA ALA A 476 -3.39 -15.53 -28.12
C ALA A 476 -3.65 -17.00 -28.53
N GLY A 477 -4.74 -17.24 -29.31
CA GLY A 477 -5.13 -18.57 -29.77
C GLY A 477 -6.00 -19.36 -28.80
N GLU A 478 -6.44 -18.78 -27.71
CA GLU A 478 -7.40 -19.35 -26.77
C GLU A 478 -8.74 -18.61 -26.82
N LYS A 479 -9.84 -19.35 -26.65
CA LYS A 479 -11.18 -18.76 -26.59
C LYS A 479 -11.30 -17.81 -25.39
N ILE A 480 -11.81 -16.61 -25.61
CA ILE A 480 -12.16 -15.68 -24.53
C ILE A 480 -13.34 -16.26 -23.75
N VAL A 481 -13.15 -16.47 -22.45
CA VAL A 481 -14.17 -17.02 -21.54
C VAL A 481 -14.88 -15.94 -20.75
N ASN A 482 -14.23 -14.78 -20.54
CA ASN A 482 -14.85 -13.67 -19.82
C ASN A 482 -14.24 -12.31 -20.22
N ILE A 483 -15.07 -11.26 -20.16
CA ILE A 483 -14.68 -9.87 -20.35
C ILE A 483 -15.28 -9.07 -19.21
N LEU A 484 -14.43 -8.50 -18.35
CA LEU A 484 -14.84 -7.80 -17.15
C LEU A 484 -14.60 -6.30 -17.26
N THR A 485 -15.59 -5.52 -16.90
CA THR A 485 -15.52 -4.05 -16.68
C THR A 485 -16.00 -3.68 -15.29
N THR A 486 -16.58 -4.64 -14.57
CA THR A 486 -16.94 -4.59 -13.16
C THR A 486 -16.32 -5.77 -12.42
N ALA A 487 -16.11 -5.64 -11.12
CA ALA A 487 -15.60 -6.73 -10.31
C ALA A 487 -16.63 -7.89 -10.25
N PRO A 488 -16.19 -9.17 -10.26
CA PRO A 488 -17.11 -10.31 -10.23
C PRO A 488 -18.06 -10.28 -9.04
N GLY A 489 -19.35 -10.50 -9.30
CA GLY A 489 -20.39 -10.46 -8.26
C GLY A 489 -20.69 -9.07 -7.68
N SER A 490 -20.22 -8.00 -8.34
CA SER A 490 -20.39 -6.62 -7.90
C SER A 490 -20.76 -5.70 -9.08
N THR A 491 -21.31 -4.54 -8.77
CA THR A 491 -21.52 -3.44 -9.74
C THR A 491 -20.34 -2.47 -9.77
N ASN A 492 -19.32 -2.68 -8.94
CA ASN A 492 -18.17 -1.79 -8.83
C ASN A 492 -17.30 -1.85 -10.09
N PRO A 493 -17.08 -0.72 -10.80
CA PRO A 493 -16.26 -0.70 -11.99
C PRO A 493 -14.80 -0.98 -11.64
N ILE A 494 -14.12 -1.78 -12.47
CA ILE A 494 -12.67 -2.04 -12.30
C ILE A 494 -11.80 -0.89 -12.83
N GLY A 495 -12.42 0.13 -13.40
CA GLY A 495 -11.75 1.31 -13.95
C GLY A 495 -10.98 1.02 -15.23
N GLY A 496 -11.42 0.05 -16.03
CA GLY A 496 -10.82 -0.39 -17.28
C GLY A 496 -11.44 -1.69 -17.76
N LEU A 497 -10.62 -2.53 -18.40
CA LEU A 497 -11.03 -3.78 -19.03
C LEU A 497 -10.14 -4.93 -18.58
N LYS A 498 -10.72 -6.11 -18.30
CA LYS A 498 -9.99 -7.38 -18.16
C LYS A 498 -10.59 -8.42 -19.12
N VAL A 499 -9.74 -9.06 -19.91
CA VAL A 499 -10.11 -10.16 -20.83
C VAL A 499 -9.43 -11.44 -20.35
N VAL A 500 -10.20 -12.51 -20.22
CA VAL A 500 -9.77 -13.77 -19.61
C VAL A 500 -9.94 -14.92 -20.57
N THR A 501 -8.94 -15.77 -20.68
CA THR A 501 -8.97 -17.09 -21.34
C THR A 501 -8.75 -18.20 -20.31
N GLU A 502 -8.65 -19.45 -20.73
CA GLU A 502 -8.41 -20.57 -19.81
C GLU A 502 -7.03 -20.50 -19.13
N ASN A 503 -5.98 -20.15 -19.88
CA ASN A 503 -4.60 -20.16 -19.38
C ASN A 503 -3.92 -18.78 -19.38
N GLY A 504 -4.69 -17.71 -19.61
CA GLY A 504 -4.12 -16.36 -19.61
C GLY A 504 -5.17 -15.27 -19.51
N TRP A 505 -4.70 -14.06 -19.26
CA TRP A 505 -5.53 -12.87 -19.22
C TRP A 505 -4.70 -11.61 -19.42
N PHE A 506 -5.36 -10.54 -19.81
CA PHE A 506 -4.84 -9.19 -19.63
C PHE A 506 -5.87 -8.28 -18.97
N ALA A 507 -5.37 -7.25 -18.27
CA ALA A 507 -6.18 -6.15 -17.77
C ALA A 507 -5.51 -4.83 -18.13
N ALA A 508 -6.29 -3.86 -18.60
CA ALA A 508 -5.80 -2.53 -18.96
C ALA A 508 -6.56 -1.46 -18.18
N ARG A 509 -5.82 -0.52 -17.57
CA ARG A 509 -6.38 0.55 -16.74
C ARG A 509 -5.62 1.87 -16.95
N PRO A 510 -6.30 3.03 -16.96
CA PRO A 510 -5.62 4.32 -16.95
C PRO A 510 -4.90 4.52 -15.60
N SER A 511 -3.74 5.16 -15.64
CA SER A 511 -3.11 5.69 -14.41
C SER A 511 -3.91 6.90 -13.92
N GLY A 512 -4.12 7.00 -12.60
CA GLY A 512 -4.76 8.16 -11.99
C GLY A 512 -3.87 9.41 -11.95
N THR A 513 -2.54 9.20 -11.87
CA THR A 513 -1.56 10.26 -11.61
C THR A 513 -0.61 10.54 -12.78
N GLU A 514 -0.47 9.61 -13.72
CA GLU A 514 0.50 9.69 -14.82
C GLU A 514 -0.20 9.66 -16.19
N GLU A 515 0.45 10.16 -17.23
CA GLU A 515 -0.05 10.11 -18.61
C GLU A 515 0.25 8.75 -19.28
N VAL A 516 -0.12 7.67 -18.57
CA VAL A 516 0.04 6.30 -19.03
C VAL A 516 -1.22 5.47 -18.78
N TYR A 517 -1.36 4.37 -19.49
CA TYR A 517 -2.18 3.24 -19.06
C TYR A 517 -1.28 2.08 -18.62
N LYS A 518 -1.78 1.29 -17.69
CA LYS A 518 -1.11 0.09 -17.17
C LYS A 518 -1.78 -1.14 -17.78
N LEU A 519 -0.97 -1.96 -18.46
CA LEU A 519 -1.38 -3.24 -19.03
C LEU A 519 -0.76 -4.36 -18.18
N TYR A 520 -1.57 -5.10 -17.51
CA TYR A 520 -1.20 -6.31 -16.76
C TYR A 520 -1.54 -7.52 -17.60
N ALA A 521 -0.67 -8.50 -17.64
CA ALA A 521 -0.92 -9.74 -18.35
C ALA A 521 -0.27 -10.95 -17.64
N GLU A 522 -0.90 -12.09 -17.76
CA GLU A 522 -0.42 -13.35 -17.20
C GLU A 522 -0.71 -14.51 -18.15
N SER A 523 0.20 -15.48 -18.16
CA SER A 523 0.07 -16.71 -18.92
C SER A 523 0.60 -17.92 -18.15
N PHE A 524 -0.17 -19.01 -18.11
CA PHE A 524 0.27 -20.33 -17.63
C PHE A 524 0.91 -21.18 -18.74
N LEU A 525 0.97 -20.68 -19.97
CA LEU A 525 1.61 -21.35 -21.13
C LEU A 525 3.01 -20.77 -21.45
N GLY A 526 3.59 -20.01 -20.52
CA GLY A 526 4.95 -19.50 -20.61
C GLY A 526 5.10 -18.16 -21.33
N ALA A 527 6.35 -17.72 -21.46
CA ALA A 527 6.71 -16.36 -21.88
C ALA A 527 6.27 -16.01 -23.32
N ASP A 528 6.32 -16.95 -24.26
CA ASP A 528 5.93 -16.68 -25.65
C ASP A 528 4.41 -16.48 -25.79
N HIS A 529 3.62 -17.22 -25.00
CA HIS A 529 2.17 -17.00 -24.94
C HIS A 529 1.86 -15.64 -24.27
N LEU A 530 2.56 -15.29 -23.20
CA LEU A 530 2.42 -13.97 -22.56
C LEU A 530 2.68 -12.84 -23.55
N LYS A 531 3.76 -12.91 -24.34
CA LYS A 531 4.07 -11.88 -25.36
C LYS A 531 2.97 -11.76 -26.42
N ARG A 532 2.35 -12.86 -26.82
CA ARG A 532 1.19 -12.83 -27.74
C ARG A 532 -0.01 -12.15 -27.09
N ILE A 533 -0.32 -12.49 -25.83
CA ILE A 533 -1.38 -11.80 -25.07
C ILE A 533 -1.13 -10.29 -25.04
N GLN A 534 0.08 -9.87 -24.71
CA GLN A 534 0.45 -8.44 -24.62
C GLN A 534 0.31 -7.73 -25.98
N ALA A 535 0.79 -8.34 -27.06
CA ALA A 535 0.71 -7.76 -28.41
C ALA A 535 -0.74 -7.63 -28.89
N GLU A 536 -1.56 -8.67 -28.69
CA GLU A 536 -2.97 -8.65 -29.06
C GLU A 536 -3.78 -7.68 -28.19
N ALA A 537 -3.50 -7.60 -26.88
CA ALA A 537 -4.09 -6.63 -25.96
C ALA A 537 -3.82 -5.19 -26.42
N GLN A 538 -2.57 -4.86 -26.78
CA GLN A 538 -2.23 -3.55 -27.32
C GLN A 538 -2.98 -3.25 -28.62
N GLY A 539 -3.13 -4.23 -29.52
CA GLY A 539 -3.92 -4.11 -30.74
C GLY A 539 -5.40 -3.83 -30.47
N ILE A 540 -6.00 -4.51 -29.48
CA ILE A 540 -7.38 -4.28 -29.04
C ILE A 540 -7.53 -2.83 -28.55
N LEU A 541 -6.64 -2.39 -27.67
CA LEU A 541 -6.67 -1.03 -27.11
C LEU A 541 -6.48 0.05 -28.17
N GLN A 542 -5.55 -0.13 -29.13
CA GLN A 542 -5.34 0.81 -30.23
C GLN A 542 -6.60 0.96 -31.09
N ARG A 543 -7.28 -0.14 -31.40
CA ARG A 543 -8.57 -0.09 -32.14
C ARG A 543 -9.65 0.63 -31.33
N ALA A 544 -9.68 0.45 -30.02
CA ALA A 544 -10.62 1.16 -29.17
C ALA A 544 -10.33 2.66 -29.11
N PHE A 545 -9.06 3.07 -29.03
CA PHE A 545 -8.64 4.47 -29.05
C PHE A 545 -8.85 5.14 -30.41
N GLY A 546 -8.82 4.39 -31.51
CA GLY A 546 -9.04 4.92 -32.86
C GLY A 546 -10.52 5.08 -33.26
N LYS A 547 -11.47 4.58 -32.46
CA LYS A 547 -12.91 4.84 -32.67
C LYS A 547 -13.21 6.28 -32.24
N LYS A 548 -13.44 7.18 -33.25
CA LYS A 548 -13.98 8.54 -33.06
C LYS A 548 -15.49 8.50 -32.80
#